data_ce61b596435afab8b94cb2f4001418f7
#
_entry.id   ce61b596435afab8b94cb2f4001418f7
#
_cell.length_a   1.000
_cell.length_b   1.000
_cell.length_c   1.000
_cell.angle_alpha   90.00
_cell.angle_beta   90.00
_cell.angle_gamma   90.00
#
_symmetry.space_group_name_H-M   'P 1'
#
loop_
_entity.id
_entity.type
_entity.pdbx_description
1 polymer ?
#
loop_
_entity_poly.entity_id
_entity_poly.type
_entity_poly.pdbx_seq_one_letter_code
_entity_poly.pdbx_strand_id
1 'polypeptide(L)'
;NHINAVRTCHYPDQIPWYYLCDKEGIYMIAETNLETHGSWGKAATLDDTWNVPGSVPEWEAMTLDRAKTQFEVLKNHTAILIWSLGNESFVGETLCKMDQYYRNQDPDRLVHYEGVFWQPEYKSRMSDIESRMYAYPKDIREYLEKEADKPFILCEYMHDMGNSMGGLNTYMNLIDEYDMYQ
;
A
#
# COMPACT_ATOMS: atom_id res chain seq x y z
N ASN A 1 -1.13 -20.08 12.65
CA ASN A 1 -0.36 -19.75 11.45
C ASN A 1 0.69 -18.64 11.72
N HIS A 2 0.79 -18.15 12.96
CA HIS A 2 1.73 -17.09 13.36
C HIS A 2 1.59 -15.78 12.55
N ILE A 3 0.40 -15.47 12.06
CA ILE A 3 0.11 -14.18 11.42
C ILE A 3 -0.04 -13.15 12.53
N ASN A 4 0.73 -12.06 12.45
CA ASN A 4 0.71 -10.95 13.41
C ASN A 4 0.34 -9.60 12.78
N ALA A 5 0.23 -9.56 11.45
CA ALA A 5 -0.17 -8.36 10.70
C ALA A 5 -1.05 -8.71 9.53
N VAL A 6 -1.91 -7.78 9.12
CA VAL A 6 -2.83 -7.91 7.98
C VAL A 6 -2.94 -6.60 7.22
N ARG A 7 -3.12 -6.68 5.92
CA ARG A 7 -3.56 -5.57 5.06
C ARG A 7 -5.00 -5.79 4.67
N THR A 8 -5.83 -4.75 4.75
CA THR A 8 -7.25 -4.84 4.39
C THR A 8 -7.45 -4.71 2.87
N CYS A 9 -7.00 -5.68 2.12
CA CYS A 9 -7.04 -5.69 0.64
C CYS A 9 -8.47 -5.76 0.12
N HIS A 10 -8.98 -4.83 -0.63
CA HIS A 10 -8.44 -3.55 -1.11
C HIS A 10 -9.40 -2.43 -0.73
N TYR A 11 -9.97 -2.51 0.44
CA TYR A 11 -10.98 -1.61 0.99
C TYR A 11 -11.18 -1.87 2.50
N PRO A 12 -11.82 -0.94 3.23
CA PRO A 12 -12.13 -1.17 4.63
C PRO A 12 -13.01 -2.41 4.85
N ASP A 13 -12.62 -3.21 5.83
CA ASP A 13 -13.40 -4.35 6.30
C ASP A 13 -14.56 -3.93 7.21
N GLN A 14 -15.33 -4.91 7.67
CA GLN A 14 -16.39 -4.69 8.66
C GLN A 14 -15.81 -4.18 9.98
N ILE A 15 -16.50 -3.25 10.62
CA ILE A 15 -16.05 -2.62 11.88
C ILE A 15 -15.65 -3.64 12.96
N PRO A 16 -16.37 -4.77 13.20
CA PRO A 16 -15.94 -5.77 14.19
C PRO A 16 -14.53 -6.34 13.95
N TRP A 17 -14.04 -6.35 12.71
CA TRP A 17 -12.70 -6.81 12.37
C TRP A 17 -11.62 -5.98 13.06
N TYR A 18 -11.76 -4.66 13.04
CA TYR A 18 -10.81 -3.73 13.66
C TYR A 18 -10.78 -3.91 15.19
N TYR A 19 -11.94 -4.06 15.83
CA TYR A 19 -12.01 -4.35 17.27
C TYR A 19 -11.37 -5.70 17.62
N LEU A 20 -11.49 -6.71 16.77
CA LEU A 20 -10.82 -7.98 16.96
C LEU A 20 -9.30 -7.82 16.85
N CYS A 21 -8.81 -7.09 15.86
CA CYS A 21 -7.38 -6.82 15.70
C CYS A 21 -6.83 -6.04 16.90
N ASP A 22 -7.53 -5.01 17.38
CA ASP A 22 -7.16 -4.28 18.60
C ASP A 22 -7.04 -5.22 19.80
N LYS A 23 -8.03 -6.12 19.98
CA LYS A 23 -8.11 -7.04 21.10
C LYS A 23 -7.03 -8.12 21.06
N GLU A 24 -6.78 -8.68 19.90
CA GLU A 24 -5.86 -9.82 19.72
C GLU A 24 -4.42 -9.39 19.42
N GLY A 25 -4.16 -8.07 19.26
CA GLY A 25 -2.84 -7.52 18.97
C GLY A 25 -2.36 -7.80 17.55
N ILE A 26 -3.26 -7.82 16.59
CA ILE A 26 -2.92 -7.97 15.16
C ILE A 26 -2.70 -6.59 14.57
N TYR A 27 -1.51 -6.32 14.07
CA TYR A 27 -1.21 -5.06 13.39
C TYR A 27 -1.93 -4.94 12.05
N MET A 28 -2.23 -3.70 11.64
CA MET A 28 -3.01 -3.49 10.43
C MET A 28 -2.40 -2.41 9.53
N ILE A 29 -2.39 -2.72 8.24
CA ILE A 29 -2.34 -1.75 7.16
C ILE A 29 -3.78 -1.53 6.69
N ALA A 30 -4.37 -0.39 7.08
CA ALA A 30 -5.74 -0.08 6.74
C ALA A 30 -5.83 0.61 5.37
N GLU A 31 -6.49 -0.04 4.41
CA GLU A 31 -6.50 0.40 3.03
C GLU A 31 -7.76 1.15 2.64
N THR A 32 -7.57 2.30 2.01
CA THR A 32 -8.65 3.12 1.45
C THR A 32 -9.28 2.40 0.26
N ASN A 33 -10.60 2.46 0.16
CA ASN A 33 -11.35 1.92 -0.98
C ASN A 33 -11.07 2.72 -2.26
N LEU A 34 -9.93 2.44 -2.88
CA LEU A 34 -9.52 3.04 -4.15
C LEU A 34 -8.76 2.01 -4.98
N GLU A 35 -9.34 1.63 -6.10
CA GLU A 35 -8.69 0.80 -7.10
C GLU A 35 -9.15 1.20 -8.50
N THR A 36 -8.19 1.43 -9.40
CA THR A 36 -8.45 1.85 -10.77
C THR A 36 -7.60 1.09 -11.80
N HIS A 37 -7.12 -0.09 -11.45
CA HIS A 37 -6.25 -0.93 -12.28
C HIS A 37 -6.76 -1.11 -13.72
N GLY A 38 -8.08 -1.19 -13.90
CA GLY A 38 -8.68 -1.28 -15.23
C GLY A 38 -8.34 -0.12 -16.18
N SER A 39 -7.89 1.03 -15.69
CA SER A 39 -7.42 2.14 -16.52
C SER A 39 -6.01 1.91 -17.06
N TRP A 40 -5.16 1.18 -16.36
CA TRP A 40 -3.76 0.94 -16.74
C TRP A 40 -3.62 0.12 -18.02
N GLY A 41 -4.46 -0.89 -18.21
CA GLY A 41 -4.47 -1.70 -19.42
C GLY A 41 -4.78 -0.90 -20.69
N LYS A 42 -5.51 0.20 -20.53
CA LYS A 42 -5.81 1.14 -21.60
C LYS A 42 -4.64 2.10 -21.85
N ALA A 43 -3.90 2.44 -20.79
CA ALA A 43 -2.78 3.37 -20.84
C ALA A 43 -1.57 2.84 -21.60
N ALA A 44 -1.34 1.55 -21.63
CA ALA A 44 -0.30 0.96 -22.48
C ALA A 44 -0.49 1.22 -23.99
N THR A 45 -1.68 1.66 -24.38
CA THR A 45 -2.08 1.92 -25.78
C THR A 45 -2.70 3.30 -25.98
N LEU A 46 -2.89 4.09 -24.93
CA LEU A 46 -3.60 5.36 -24.97
C LEU A 46 -2.82 6.43 -24.20
N ASP A 47 -3.19 7.69 -24.46
CA ASP A 47 -2.72 8.87 -23.80
C ASP A 47 -2.83 8.78 -22.26
N ASP A 48 -1.86 9.33 -21.54
CA ASP A 48 -1.78 9.37 -20.06
C ASP A 48 -3.02 9.96 -19.39
N THR A 49 -3.85 10.69 -20.10
CA THR A 49 -5.13 11.23 -19.63
C THR A 49 -6.15 10.16 -19.20
N TRP A 50 -5.93 8.91 -19.57
CA TRP A 50 -6.80 7.78 -19.20
C TRP A 50 -6.34 7.04 -17.94
N ASN A 51 -5.17 7.39 -17.41
CA ASN A 51 -4.67 6.83 -16.17
C ASN A 51 -5.25 7.56 -14.97
N VAL A 52 -6.24 6.98 -14.35
CA VAL A 52 -6.94 7.60 -13.22
C VAL A 52 -6.57 6.90 -11.90
N PRO A 53 -6.63 7.63 -10.76
CA PRO A 53 -6.97 9.04 -10.64
C PRO A 53 -5.86 9.98 -11.12
N GLY A 54 -4.58 9.60 -11.08
CA GLY A 54 -3.45 10.39 -11.54
C GLY A 54 -3.50 11.84 -11.04
N SER A 55 -3.34 12.76 -11.97
CA SER A 55 -3.47 14.20 -11.70
C SER A 55 -4.76 14.80 -12.30
N VAL A 56 -5.77 13.96 -12.53
CA VAL A 56 -7.06 14.36 -13.11
C VAL A 56 -7.91 15.04 -12.03
N PRO A 57 -8.21 16.36 -12.15
CA PRO A 57 -8.84 17.13 -11.08
C PRO A 57 -10.24 16.63 -10.67
N GLU A 58 -10.97 16.03 -11.60
CA GLU A 58 -12.32 15.52 -11.37
C GLU A 58 -12.35 14.34 -10.38
N TRP A 59 -11.23 13.66 -10.19
CA TRP A 59 -11.11 12.54 -9.26
C TRP A 59 -10.72 12.96 -7.83
N GLU A 60 -10.21 14.17 -7.66
CA GLU A 60 -9.66 14.62 -6.37
C GLU A 60 -10.68 14.59 -5.25
N ALA A 61 -11.86 15.18 -5.46
CA ALA A 61 -12.88 15.27 -4.41
C ALA A 61 -13.31 13.88 -3.93
N MET A 62 -13.49 12.94 -4.83
CA MET A 62 -13.92 11.57 -4.51
C MET A 62 -12.82 10.78 -3.78
N THR A 63 -11.59 10.89 -4.20
CA THR A 63 -10.48 10.17 -3.56
C THR A 63 -10.21 10.70 -2.14
N LEU A 64 -10.25 12.03 -1.96
CA LEU A 64 -10.15 12.64 -0.65
C LEU A 64 -11.32 12.29 0.28
N ASP A 65 -12.53 12.20 -0.25
CA ASP A 65 -13.70 11.80 0.53
C ASP A 65 -13.53 10.37 1.07
N ARG A 66 -13.02 9.45 0.26
CA ARG A 66 -12.72 8.06 0.69
C ARG A 66 -11.69 8.02 1.81
N ALA A 67 -10.60 8.77 1.69
CA ALA A 67 -9.57 8.87 2.72
C ALA A 67 -10.14 9.46 4.03
N LYS A 68 -10.92 10.54 3.93
CA LYS A 68 -11.57 11.18 5.08
C LYS A 68 -12.54 10.24 5.79
N THR A 69 -13.38 9.57 5.02
CA THR A 69 -14.37 8.63 5.57
C THR A 69 -13.67 7.50 6.30
N GLN A 70 -12.65 6.89 5.70
CA GLN A 70 -11.88 5.83 6.35
C GLN A 70 -11.23 6.33 7.64
N PHE A 71 -10.55 7.46 7.57
CA PHE A 71 -9.87 8.05 8.74
C PHE A 71 -10.84 8.31 9.88
N GLU A 72 -11.94 9.01 9.63
CA GLU A 72 -12.92 9.38 10.67
C GLU A 72 -13.56 8.15 11.34
N VAL A 73 -13.76 7.10 10.59
CA VAL A 73 -14.34 5.85 11.12
C VAL A 73 -13.32 5.04 11.92
N LEU A 74 -12.04 5.02 11.48
CA LEU A 74 -11.07 4.04 11.96
C LEU A 74 -9.95 4.64 12.84
N LYS A 75 -9.80 5.95 12.94
CA LYS A 75 -8.67 6.63 13.62
C LYS A 75 -8.41 6.20 15.07
N ASN A 76 -9.41 5.69 15.77
CA ASN A 76 -9.28 5.27 17.16
C ASN A 76 -8.85 3.80 17.34
N HIS A 77 -8.66 3.05 16.26
CA HIS A 77 -8.20 1.67 16.34
C HIS A 77 -6.68 1.61 16.48
N THR A 78 -6.21 1.07 17.59
CA THR A 78 -4.77 1.00 17.93
C THR A 78 -4.02 -0.04 17.13
N ALA A 79 -4.71 -1.02 16.58
CA ALA A 79 -4.14 -2.03 15.69
C ALA A 79 -3.61 -1.43 14.37
N ILE A 80 -4.18 -0.32 13.92
CA ILE A 80 -3.75 0.34 12.68
C ILE A 80 -2.42 1.04 12.92
N LEU A 81 -1.38 0.61 12.22
CA LEU A 81 -0.07 1.23 12.23
C LEU A 81 0.20 2.04 10.96
N ILE A 82 -0.47 1.69 9.87
CA ILE A 82 -0.19 2.23 8.54
C ILE A 82 -1.50 2.53 7.82
N TRP A 83 -1.62 3.74 7.27
CA TRP A 83 -2.69 4.11 6.35
C TRP A 83 -2.26 3.83 4.92
N SER A 84 -3.02 3.02 4.19
CA SER A 84 -2.79 2.76 2.76
C SER A 84 -3.73 3.56 1.88
N LEU A 85 -3.19 4.20 0.86
CA LEU A 85 -3.95 5.11 0.00
C LEU A 85 -4.90 4.37 -0.95
N GLY A 86 -4.67 3.09 -1.17
CA GLY A 86 -5.46 2.27 -2.08
C GLY A 86 -4.62 1.17 -2.71
N ASN A 87 -5.15 0.60 -3.77
CA ASN A 87 -4.53 -0.48 -4.51
C ASN A 87 -4.54 -0.15 -6.01
N GLU A 88 -3.44 -0.45 -6.71
CA GLU A 88 -3.32 -0.43 -8.17
C GLU A 88 -4.03 0.75 -8.85
N SER A 89 -3.86 1.94 -8.28
CA SER A 89 -4.39 3.20 -8.82
C SER A 89 -3.24 4.10 -9.28
N PHE A 90 -3.41 4.73 -10.43
CA PHE A 90 -2.31 5.47 -11.06
C PHE A 90 -1.92 6.68 -10.22
N VAL A 91 -0.63 6.77 -9.87
CA VAL A 91 -0.08 7.84 -9.03
C VAL A 91 -0.12 9.18 -9.75
N GLY A 92 -0.38 10.22 -8.98
CA GLY A 92 -0.37 11.62 -9.41
C GLY A 92 -0.70 12.54 -8.26
N GLU A 93 -0.98 13.79 -8.55
CA GLU A 93 -1.27 14.83 -7.55
C GLU A 93 -2.45 14.47 -6.66
N THR A 94 -3.41 13.71 -7.17
CA THR A 94 -4.58 13.27 -6.41
C THR A 94 -4.17 12.39 -5.22
N LEU A 95 -3.32 11.40 -5.45
CA LEU A 95 -2.81 10.52 -4.37
C LEU A 95 -1.84 11.26 -3.45
N CYS A 96 -1.03 12.20 -3.97
CA CYS A 96 -0.22 13.06 -3.11
C CYS A 96 -1.07 13.86 -2.10
N LYS A 97 -2.24 14.34 -2.51
CA LYS A 97 -3.16 15.04 -1.62
C LYS A 97 -3.79 14.11 -0.57
N MET A 98 -4.05 12.84 -0.92
CA MET A 98 -4.48 11.84 0.05
C MET A 98 -3.38 11.54 1.08
N ASP A 99 -2.14 11.37 0.63
CA ASP A 99 -0.98 11.19 1.52
C ASP A 99 -0.84 12.36 2.49
N GLN A 100 -0.87 13.58 1.98
CA GLN A 100 -0.82 14.80 2.80
C GLN A 100 -1.98 14.88 3.79
N TYR A 101 -3.18 14.46 3.39
CA TYR A 101 -4.33 14.43 4.29
C TYR A 101 -4.06 13.51 5.49
N TYR A 102 -3.64 12.28 5.27
CA TYR A 102 -3.32 11.36 6.38
C TYR A 102 -2.22 11.92 7.27
N ARG A 103 -1.12 12.42 6.72
CA ARG A 103 -0.01 13.01 7.50
C ARG A 103 -0.45 14.23 8.34
N ASN A 104 -1.36 15.02 7.84
CA ASN A 104 -1.88 16.18 8.56
C ASN A 104 -2.84 15.79 9.69
N GLN A 105 -3.58 14.71 9.53
CA GLN A 105 -4.54 14.24 10.54
C GLN A 105 -3.89 13.31 11.57
N ASP A 106 -2.89 12.56 11.17
CA ASP A 106 -2.26 11.52 11.98
C ASP A 106 -0.74 11.44 11.66
N PRO A 107 0.04 12.35 12.26
CA PRO A 107 1.48 12.42 11.97
C PRO A 107 2.27 11.26 12.58
N ASP A 108 1.67 10.47 13.46
CA ASP A 108 2.33 9.38 14.17
C ASP A 108 2.28 8.06 13.40
N ARG A 109 1.30 7.87 12.52
CA ARG A 109 1.17 6.66 11.72
C ARG A 109 1.78 6.82 10.33
N LEU A 110 2.33 5.73 9.82
CA LEU A 110 2.95 5.71 8.49
C LEU A 110 1.89 5.73 7.39
N VAL A 111 2.28 6.23 6.23
CA VAL A 111 1.49 6.16 5.00
C VAL A 111 2.15 5.21 4.02
N HIS A 112 1.35 4.37 3.38
CA HIS A 112 1.77 3.35 2.43
C HIS A 112 1.08 3.54 1.08
N TYR A 113 1.86 3.35 0.01
CA TYR A 113 1.32 3.16 -1.33
C TYR A 113 2.32 2.44 -2.25
N GLU A 114 1.93 1.33 -2.87
CA GLU A 114 2.78 0.52 -3.73
C GLU A 114 2.97 1.10 -5.13
N GLY A 115 1.99 1.83 -5.63
CA GLY A 115 2.00 2.38 -7.00
C GLY A 115 3.13 3.36 -7.28
N VAL A 116 3.78 3.87 -6.23
CA VAL A 116 4.99 4.72 -6.33
C VAL A 116 6.13 4.00 -7.08
N PHE A 117 6.18 2.68 -6.99
CA PHE A 117 7.17 1.89 -7.73
C PHE A 117 7.10 2.13 -9.25
N TRP A 118 5.91 2.37 -9.77
CA TRP A 118 5.69 2.61 -11.21
C TRP A 118 5.87 4.06 -11.62
N GLN A 119 5.80 5.01 -10.66
CA GLN A 119 5.98 6.45 -10.86
C GLN A 119 7.04 6.98 -9.87
N PRO A 120 8.33 6.66 -10.08
CA PRO A 120 9.40 6.94 -9.12
C PRO A 120 9.62 8.43 -8.84
N GLU A 121 9.17 9.31 -9.71
CA GLU A 121 9.21 10.76 -9.49
C GLU A 121 8.40 11.23 -8.28
N TYR A 122 7.43 10.41 -7.84
CA TYR A 122 6.64 10.66 -6.64
C TYR A 122 7.25 10.06 -5.35
N LYS A 123 8.31 9.27 -5.45
CA LYS A 123 8.91 8.53 -4.32
C LYS A 123 9.30 9.43 -3.15
N SER A 124 9.79 10.63 -3.41
CA SER A 124 10.17 11.60 -2.38
C SER A 124 8.98 12.34 -1.75
N ARG A 125 7.78 12.21 -2.31
CA ARG A 125 6.61 12.99 -1.94
C ARG A 125 5.56 12.20 -1.16
N MET A 126 5.60 10.89 -1.24
CA MET A 126 4.57 10.04 -0.66
C MET A 126 5.10 8.64 -0.32
N SER A 127 4.34 7.91 0.48
CA SER A 127 4.67 6.62 1.05
C SER A 127 5.95 6.61 1.89
N ASP A 128 5.88 6.11 3.10
CA ASP A 128 7.04 5.96 4.00
C ASP A 128 7.79 4.64 3.74
N ILE A 129 7.23 3.81 2.89
CA ILE A 129 7.65 2.44 2.67
C ILE A 129 7.87 2.21 1.17
N GLU A 130 8.96 1.55 0.83
CA GLU A 130 9.10 0.93 -0.50
C GLU A 130 8.23 -0.32 -0.52
N SER A 131 7.20 -0.31 -1.33
CA SER A 131 6.24 -1.41 -1.40
C SER A 131 6.12 -1.93 -2.82
N ARG A 132 6.11 -3.24 -2.96
CA ARG A 132 5.97 -3.89 -4.27
C ARG A 132 5.02 -5.06 -4.19
N MET A 133 4.44 -5.39 -5.33
CA MET A 133 3.68 -6.62 -5.55
C MET A 133 4.54 -7.62 -6.30
N TYR A 134 4.49 -8.87 -5.88
CA TYR A 134 5.06 -10.02 -6.61
C TYR A 134 6.55 -9.89 -6.96
N ALA A 135 7.30 -9.02 -6.31
CA ALA A 135 8.73 -8.89 -6.56
C ALA A 135 9.47 -10.20 -6.24
N TYR A 136 10.39 -10.60 -7.09
CA TYR A 136 11.20 -11.79 -6.83
C TYR A 136 12.22 -11.54 -5.71
N PRO A 137 12.61 -12.56 -4.95
CA PRO A 137 13.61 -12.41 -3.88
C PRO A 137 14.91 -11.75 -4.34
N LYS A 138 15.33 -11.97 -5.58
CA LYS A 138 16.52 -11.31 -6.16
C LYS A 138 16.34 -9.78 -6.30
N ASP A 139 15.14 -9.34 -6.67
CA ASP A 139 14.85 -7.92 -6.89
C ASP A 139 14.72 -7.18 -5.56
N ILE A 140 14.21 -7.89 -4.54
CA ILE A 140 14.17 -7.42 -3.15
C ILE A 140 15.61 -7.24 -2.63
N ARG A 141 16.48 -8.25 -2.80
CA ARG A 141 17.88 -8.17 -2.41
C ARG A 141 18.58 -6.99 -3.09
N GLU A 142 18.36 -6.83 -4.38
CA GLU A 142 18.99 -5.76 -5.14
C GLU A 142 18.64 -4.38 -4.58
N TYR A 143 17.37 -4.17 -4.23
CA TYR A 143 16.94 -2.94 -3.58
C TYR A 143 17.61 -2.77 -2.21
N LEU A 144 17.55 -3.79 -1.36
CA LEU A 144 18.07 -3.73 0.02
C LEU A 144 19.57 -3.53 0.09
N GLU A 145 20.32 -4.04 -0.89
CA GLU A 145 21.79 -3.91 -0.94
C GLU A 145 22.29 -2.61 -1.58
N LYS A 146 21.49 -2.00 -2.47
CA LYS A 146 21.97 -0.88 -3.28
C LYS A 146 21.23 0.42 -3.05
N GLU A 147 19.94 0.38 -2.81
CA GLU A 147 19.03 1.53 -2.93
C GLU A 147 18.16 1.78 -1.70
N ALA A 148 18.31 1.00 -0.64
CA ALA A 148 17.43 1.03 0.51
C ALA A 148 17.41 2.38 1.24
N ASP A 149 16.53 3.26 0.82
CA ASP A 149 16.23 4.55 1.45
C ASP A 149 14.95 4.51 2.30
N LYS A 150 14.14 3.44 2.17
CA LYS A 150 12.91 3.18 2.93
C LYS A 150 12.84 1.70 3.32
N PRO A 151 12.14 1.37 4.43
CA PRO A 151 11.82 -0.03 4.73
C PRO A 151 11.06 -0.65 3.55
N PHE A 152 11.34 -1.92 3.29
CA PHE A 152 10.73 -2.66 2.20
C PHE A 152 9.62 -3.57 2.71
N ILE A 153 8.48 -3.57 2.03
CA ILE A 153 7.38 -4.51 2.28
C ILE A 153 6.87 -5.10 0.96
N LEU A 154 6.55 -6.39 0.96
CA LEU A 154 5.70 -6.95 -0.08
C LEU A 154 4.25 -6.85 0.37
N CYS A 155 3.51 -5.91 -0.20
CA CYS A 155 2.08 -5.80 0.10
C CYS A 155 1.29 -6.97 -0.49
N GLU A 156 1.81 -7.57 -1.56
CA GLU A 156 1.37 -8.85 -2.13
C GLU A 156 2.61 -9.61 -2.62
N TYR A 157 2.84 -10.85 -2.18
CA TYR A 157 4.09 -11.51 -2.48
C TYR A 157 3.99 -12.79 -3.32
N MET A 158 3.06 -13.68 -3.05
CA MET A 158 2.93 -14.92 -3.78
C MET A 158 1.52 -15.04 -4.35
N HIS A 159 1.38 -14.77 -5.63
CA HIS A 159 0.10 -14.91 -6.31
C HIS A 159 -0.30 -16.38 -6.40
N ASP A 160 -1.37 -16.74 -5.69
CA ASP A 160 -1.88 -18.12 -5.66
C ASP A 160 -2.84 -18.40 -6.82
N MET A 161 -2.29 -18.47 -8.04
CA MET A 161 -3.02 -18.88 -9.24
C MET A 161 -2.53 -20.21 -9.77
N GLY A 162 -3.44 -21.16 -9.96
CA GLY A 162 -3.09 -22.49 -10.47
C GLY A 162 -2.08 -23.19 -9.56
N ASN A 163 -0.93 -23.54 -10.08
CA ASN A 163 0.16 -24.22 -9.37
C ASN A 163 1.27 -23.26 -8.90
N SER A 164 0.94 -22.02 -8.63
CA SER A 164 1.93 -20.98 -8.31
C SER A 164 2.39 -20.94 -6.85
N MET A 165 1.79 -21.72 -5.97
CA MET A 165 2.21 -21.80 -4.56
C MET A 165 3.55 -22.50 -4.39
N GLY A 166 4.42 -21.91 -3.58
CA GLY A 166 5.72 -22.51 -3.22
C GLY A 166 6.81 -21.46 -3.02
N GLY A 167 7.92 -21.87 -2.42
CA GLY A 167 9.07 -21.00 -2.21
C GLY A 167 8.90 -19.92 -1.14
N LEU A 168 7.88 -19.97 -0.29
CA LEU A 168 7.65 -18.99 0.79
C LEU A 168 8.88 -18.79 1.67
N ASN A 169 9.60 -19.86 1.98
CA ASN A 169 10.82 -19.79 2.77
C ASN A 169 11.89 -18.87 2.16
N THR A 170 11.93 -18.73 0.83
CA THR A 170 12.90 -17.86 0.16
C THR A 170 12.64 -16.39 0.49
N TYR A 171 11.38 -16.02 0.65
CA TYR A 171 10.99 -14.67 1.09
C TYR A 171 11.22 -14.49 2.60
N MET A 172 10.80 -15.47 3.41
CA MET A 172 10.94 -15.38 4.87
C MET A 172 12.40 -15.30 5.32
N ASN A 173 13.31 -16.00 4.65
CA ASN A 173 14.74 -15.93 4.95
C ASN A 173 15.33 -14.52 4.76
N LEU A 174 14.75 -13.69 3.89
CA LEU A 174 15.19 -12.31 3.70
C LEU A 174 14.91 -11.43 4.93
N ILE A 175 13.88 -11.75 5.73
CA ILE A 175 13.56 -11.03 6.97
C ILE A 175 14.71 -11.20 7.98
N ASP A 176 15.29 -12.39 8.04
CA ASP A 176 16.43 -12.69 8.93
C ASP A 176 17.75 -12.08 8.42
N GLU A 177 17.84 -11.77 7.13
CA GLU A 177 19.07 -11.24 6.51
C GLU A 177 19.10 -9.71 6.46
N TYR A 178 17.93 -9.03 6.43
CA TYR A 178 17.85 -7.59 6.19
C TYR A 178 16.84 -6.92 7.12
N ASP A 179 17.33 -6.10 8.04
CA ASP A 179 16.48 -5.33 8.99
C ASP A 179 15.47 -4.39 8.30
N MET A 180 15.75 -3.98 7.08
CA MET A 180 14.88 -3.11 6.28
C MET A 180 13.79 -3.85 5.54
N TYR A 181 13.74 -5.18 5.58
CA TYR A 181 12.66 -5.99 5.02
C TYR A 181 11.69 -6.41 6.12
N GLN A 182 10.39 -6.06 5.95
CA GLN A 182 9.36 -6.25 6.96
C GLN A 182 8.21 -7.15 6.44
#